data_b49d29dd7cd40ff5b20043a61f563fd9
#
_entry.id   b49d29dd7cd40ff5b20043a61f563fd9
#
_cell.length_a   1.000
_cell.length_b   1.000
_cell.length_c   1.000
_cell.angle_alpha   90.00
_cell.angle_beta   90.00
_cell.angle_gamma   90.00
#
_symmetry.space_group_name_H-M   'P 1'
#
loop_
_entity.id
_entity.type
_entity.pdbx_description
1 polymer ?
#
loop_
_entity_poly.entity_id
_entity_poly.type
_entity_poly.pdbx_seq_one_letter_code
_entity_poly.pdbx_strand_id
1 'polypeptide(L)'
;VLEKHGDFLRDFRGDTVHPTTLRLLDELGLWPEFAELPQSHVRNVTFDARPDHSVTMVSFERLRQPHPYIAMVPQWDLLNLLAEAAAAEPTFTLRMNTEVTELLREGGRVVGVRYQSDDGPGELRADLTVGCDGRTSAVRQDAGLQVTEWPVSFDVWWFRLPLPDSDEIFTLFPRIASGKALIVIPRTDYLQIALLIPKGADTRLRARGLAAFHADVLELLPEAGDSVEVIRSLDDVKHLDVRLNRLRRWHTDGLLCIGDAAHAMSPAGGVGINMAVQDGVAAARLLAQRLRRGRPSDRELGAVRRRRIVPTALTQAFQRQFDKRLFGPVVRGEDISGPPSALIRLLERMPWLAVVPAYVVGVGVLPERAPAFARRSSPR
;
A
#
# COMPACT_ATOMS: atom_id res chain seq x y z
N VAL A 1 -12.01 6.90 -16.37
CA VAL A 1 -11.39 7.13 -15.06
C VAL A 1 -11.11 8.62 -14.91
N LEU A 2 -11.38 9.18 -13.72
CA LEU A 2 -11.08 10.56 -13.38
C LEU A 2 -9.97 10.57 -12.33
N GLU A 3 -8.87 11.28 -12.59
CA GLU A 3 -7.74 11.49 -11.67
C GLU A 3 -7.56 12.99 -11.44
N LYS A 4 -7.56 13.41 -10.18
CA LYS A 4 -7.52 14.83 -9.83
C LYS A 4 -6.16 15.51 -10.05
N HIS A 5 -5.09 14.74 -10.19
CA HIS A 5 -3.75 15.26 -10.43
C HIS A 5 -3.37 15.16 -11.92
N GLY A 6 -2.38 15.94 -12.34
CA GLY A 6 -1.85 15.94 -13.70
C GLY A 6 -0.89 14.79 -14.00
N ASP A 7 -0.45 14.07 -12.96
CA ASP A 7 0.47 12.94 -13.06
C ASP A 7 0.22 11.92 -11.94
N PHE A 8 0.99 10.83 -11.93
CA PHE A 8 0.97 9.82 -10.88
C PHE A 8 2.10 9.98 -9.87
N LEU A 9 2.86 11.08 -9.94
CA LEU A 9 3.89 11.35 -8.94
C LEU A 9 3.23 11.56 -7.58
N ARG A 10 3.48 10.65 -6.68
CA ARG A 10 3.01 10.71 -5.29
C ARG A 10 4.21 10.61 -4.38
N ASP A 11 4.13 11.31 -3.27
CA ASP A 11 5.18 11.23 -2.25
C ASP A 11 5.31 9.79 -1.74
N PHE A 12 6.44 9.17 -1.96
CA PHE A 12 7.01 7.96 -1.34
C PHE A 12 6.00 6.96 -0.73
N ARG A 13 4.97 6.55 -1.47
CA ARG A 13 3.94 5.63 -0.97
C ARG A 13 3.78 4.44 -1.89
N GLY A 14 3.53 3.28 -1.29
CA GLY A 14 2.99 2.13 -2.00
C GLY A 14 3.91 1.45 -2.98
N ASP A 15 5.20 1.48 -2.75
CA ASP A 15 6.23 0.96 -3.65
C ASP A 15 6.42 -0.56 -3.58
N THR A 16 5.58 -1.28 -2.84
CA THR A 16 5.69 -2.73 -2.65
C THR A 16 4.68 -3.49 -3.49
N VAL A 17 5.15 -4.25 -4.47
CA VAL A 17 4.33 -5.11 -5.32
C VAL A 17 4.54 -6.57 -4.89
N HIS A 18 3.51 -7.16 -4.31
CA HIS A 18 3.58 -8.47 -3.69
C HIS A 18 3.40 -9.62 -4.70
N PRO A 19 3.83 -10.87 -4.36
CA PRO A 19 3.72 -12.03 -5.23
C PRO A 19 2.35 -12.25 -5.88
N THR A 20 1.26 -11.94 -5.18
CA THR A 20 -0.09 -12.03 -5.76
C THR A 20 -0.35 -11.00 -6.85
N THR A 21 0.14 -9.77 -6.69
CA THR A 21 0.00 -8.72 -7.70
C THR A 21 0.93 -8.99 -8.88
N LEU A 22 2.16 -9.46 -8.63
CA LEU A 22 3.09 -9.88 -9.69
C LEU A 22 2.48 -10.98 -10.55
N ARG A 23 1.85 -11.98 -9.93
CA ARG A 23 1.11 -13.01 -10.64
C ARG A 23 -0.07 -12.46 -11.44
N LEU A 24 -0.79 -11.46 -10.94
CA LEU A 24 -1.87 -10.81 -11.69
C LEU A 24 -1.35 -10.08 -12.92
N LEU A 25 -0.21 -9.40 -12.82
CA LEU A 25 0.46 -8.76 -13.98
C LEU A 25 0.84 -9.81 -15.03
N ASP A 26 1.37 -10.95 -14.59
CA ASP A 26 1.69 -12.09 -15.47
C ASP A 26 0.41 -12.66 -16.14
N GLU A 27 -0.64 -12.94 -15.37
CA GLU A 27 -1.93 -13.42 -15.88
C GLU A 27 -2.61 -12.42 -16.85
N LEU A 28 -2.32 -11.13 -16.73
CA LEU A 28 -2.83 -10.07 -17.62
C LEU A 28 -1.91 -9.79 -18.81
N GLY A 29 -0.77 -10.47 -18.92
CA GLY A 29 0.20 -10.29 -19.99
C GLY A 29 1.01 -8.98 -19.87
N LEU A 30 1.12 -8.41 -18.67
CA LEU A 30 1.86 -7.17 -18.40
C LEU A 30 3.22 -7.44 -17.74
N TRP A 31 3.60 -8.71 -17.63
CA TRP A 31 4.86 -9.10 -16.99
C TRP A 31 6.09 -8.62 -17.75
N PRO A 32 6.19 -8.73 -19.09
CA PRO A 32 7.38 -8.30 -19.81
C PRO A 32 7.72 -6.83 -19.54
N GLU A 33 6.72 -5.96 -19.68
CA GLU A 33 6.89 -4.52 -19.47
C GLU A 33 7.18 -4.18 -18.00
N PHE A 34 6.51 -4.89 -17.07
CA PHE A 34 6.77 -4.70 -15.65
C PHE A 34 8.19 -5.12 -15.25
N ALA A 35 8.73 -6.18 -15.84
CA ALA A 35 10.06 -6.69 -15.53
C ALA A 35 11.18 -5.71 -15.92
N GLU A 36 10.93 -4.83 -16.91
CA GLU A 36 11.87 -3.79 -17.34
C GLU A 36 11.85 -2.54 -16.46
N LEU A 37 10.87 -2.40 -15.56
CA LEU A 37 10.82 -1.24 -14.65
C LEU A 37 11.99 -1.27 -13.65
N PRO A 38 12.53 -0.10 -13.27
CA PRO A 38 13.52 -0.01 -12.21
C PRO A 38 12.98 -0.61 -10.90
N GLN A 39 13.59 -1.68 -10.43
CA GLN A 39 13.09 -2.39 -9.26
C GLN A 39 14.19 -3.11 -8.49
N SER A 40 14.00 -3.25 -7.19
CA SER A 40 14.74 -4.16 -6.33
C SER A 40 13.84 -5.27 -5.77
N HIS A 41 14.42 -6.42 -5.43
CA HIS A 41 13.65 -7.59 -5.00
C HIS A 41 13.93 -7.92 -3.55
N VAL A 42 12.89 -7.97 -2.73
CA VAL A 42 12.97 -8.48 -1.35
C VAL A 42 12.56 -9.95 -1.33
N ARG A 43 13.54 -10.82 -1.18
CA ARG A 43 13.35 -12.27 -1.09
C ARG A 43 13.21 -12.74 0.35
N ASN A 44 13.97 -12.14 1.26
CA ASN A 44 14.00 -12.46 2.67
C ASN A 44 14.00 -11.20 3.52
N VAL A 45 13.44 -11.28 4.73
CA VAL A 45 13.61 -10.28 5.78
C VAL A 45 14.36 -10.95 6.92
N THR A 46 15.54 -10.43 7.23
CA THR A 46 16.42 -10.96 8.25
C THR A 46 16.44 -10.06 9.49
N PHE A 47 16.78 -10.66 10.62
CA PHE A 47 17.05 -9.97 11.87
C PHE A 47 18.43 -10.39 12.37
N ASP A 48 19.28 -9.42 12.67
CA ASP A 48 20.62 -9.67 13.20
C ASP A 48 20.54 -9.93 14.71
N ALA A 49 20.50 -11.22 15.04
CA ALA A 49 20.39 -11.66 16.43
C ALA A 49 21.72 -11.46 17.20
N ARG A 50 22.85 -11.38 16.48
CA ARG A 50 24.21 -11.10 16.94
C ARG A 50 25.00 -10.49 15.79
N PRO A 51 26.15 -9.81 16.04
CA PRO A 51 26.96 -9.19 15.00
C PRO A 51 27.27 -10.06 13.78
N ASP A 52 27.47 -11.37 13.99
CA ASP A 52 27.83 -12.33 12.93
C ASP A 52 26.72 -13.37 12.66
N HIS A 53 25.49 -13.12 13.11
CA HIS A 53 24.43 -14.11 13.00
C HIS A 53 23.07 -13.49 12.72
N SER A 54 22.64 -13.62 11.47
CA SER A 54 21.31 -13.21 10.99
C SER A 54 20.33 -14.38 10.96
N VAL A 55 19.10 -14.14 11.39
CA VAL A 55 18.00 -15.11 11.34
C VAL A 55 16.94 -14.65 10.34
N THR A 56 16.57 -15.52 9.40
CA THR A 56 15.50 -15.24 8.44
C THR A 56 14.15 -15.27 9.14
N MET A 57 13.52 -14.11 9.28
CA MET A 57 12.20 -13.94 9.88
C MET A 57 11.06 -14.18 8.89
N VAL A 58 11.27 -13.77 7.62
CA VAL A 58 10.29 -13.89 6.52
C VAL A 58 11.03 -14.37 5.28
N SER A 59 10.54 -15.42 4.61
CA SER A 59 11.15 -15.93 3.38
C SER A 59 10.11 -16.03 2.28
N PHE A 60 10.11 -15.04 1.36
CA PHE A 60 9.24 -15.02 0.19
C PHE A 60 9.70 -16.02 -0.87
N GLU A 61 11.00 -16.26 -1.03
CA GLU A 61 11.56 -17.20 -2.01
C GLU A 61 11.06 -18.64 -1.84
N ARG A 62 10.56 -18.99 -0.64
CA ARG A 62 9.95 -20.29 -0.35
C ARG A 62 8.47 -20.39 -0.74
N LEU A 63 7.87 -19.30 -1.20
CA LEU A 63 6.49 -19.29 -1.65
C LEU A 63 6.35 -20.03 -2.99
N ARG A 64 5.30 -20.81 -3.14
CA ARG A 64 4.93 -21.45 -4.41
C ARG A 64 4.17 -20.45 -5.29
N GLN A 65 4.88 -19.41 -5.78
CA GLN A 65 4.37 -18.36 -6.66
C GLN A 65 5.30 -18.25 -7.87
N PRO A 66 4.82 -17.78 -9.04
CA PRO A 66 5.67 -17.54 -10.21
C PRO A 66 6.82 -16.57 -9.90
N HIS A 67 6.52 -15.53 -9.12
CA HIS A 67 7.44 -14.47 -8.70
C HIS A 67 7.48 -14.43 -7.18
N PRO A 68 8.35 -15.26 -6.53
CA PRO A 68 8.34 -15.45 -5.07
C PRO A 68 9.20 -14.38 -4.35
N TYR A 69 8.89 -13.11 -4.53
CA TYR A 69 9.54 -11.96 -3.90
C TYR A 69 8.59 -10.76 -3.85
N ILE A 70 8.90 -9.77 -3.06
CA ILE A 70 8.28 -8.44 -3.16
C ILE A 70 9.14 -7.61 -4.11
N ALA A 71 8.55 -7.08 -5.18
CA ALA A 71 9.19 -6.09 -6.03
C ALA A 71 9.02 -4.70 -5.40
N MET A 72 10.12 -3.99 -5.25
CA MET A 72 10.15 -2.61 -4.77
C MET A 72 10.24 -1.71 -6.01
N VAL A 73 9.08 -1.22 -6.47
CA VAL A 73 8.92 -0.42 -7.70
C VAL A 73 8.35 0.94 -7.33
N PRO A 74 8.85 2.05 -7.85
CA PRO A 74 8.20 3.34 -7.69
C PRO A 74 6.73 3.26 -8.11
N GLN A 75 5.82 3.77 -7.27
CA GLN A 75 4.38 3.64 -7.52
C GLN A 75 3.96 4.25 -8.85
N TRP A 76 4.58 5.37 -9.24
CA TRP A 76 4.26 6.06 -10.49
C TRP A 76 4.60 5.20 -11.72
N ASP A 77 5.68 4.40 -11.69
CA ASP A 77 6.03 3.51 -12.81
C ASP A 77 5.01 2.39 -12.97
N LEU A 78 4.58 1.78 -11.85
CA LEU A 78 3.47 0.80 -11.88
C LEU A 78 2.16 1.43 -12.38
N LEU A 79 1.82 2.65 -11.95
CA LEU A 79 0.59 3.32 -12.37
C LEU A 79 0.64 3.74 -13.84
N ASN A 80 1.79 4.23 -14.33
CA ASN A 80 2.00 4.53 -15.75
C ASN A 80 1.82 3.27 -16.60
N LEU A 81 2.49 2.16 -16.24
CA LEU A 81 2.33 0.88 -16.92
C LEU A 81 0.86 0.46 -17.02
N LEU A 82 0.11 0.54 -15.91
CA LEU A 82 -1.30 0.18 -15.89
C LEU A 82 -2.17 1.14 -16.72
N ALA A 83 -1.86 2.44 -16.69
CA ALA A 83 -2.59 3.45 -17.46
C ALA A 83 -2.33 3.29 -18.96
N GLU A 84 -1.08 3.04 -19.38
CA GLU A 84 -0.70 2.78 -20.77
C GLU A 84 -1.37 1.51 -21.31
N ALA A 85 -1.32 0.41 -20.54
CA ALA A 85 -1.99 -0.83 -20.89
C ALA A 85 -3.51 -0.65 -21.01
N ALA A 86 -4.11 0.16 -20.13
CA ALA A 86 -5.54 0.46 -20.19
C ALA A 86 -5.88 1.37 -21.37
N ALA A 87 -5.02 2.33 -21.73
CA ALA A 87 -5.21 3.23 -22.87
C ALA A 87 -5.27 2.48 -24.23
N ALA A 88 -4.67 1.30 -24.31
CA ALA A 88 -4.78 0.43 -25.47
C ALA A 88 -6.19 -0.18 -25.66
N GLU A 89 -7.04 -0.10 -24.64
CA GLU A 89 -8.42 -0.61 -24.72
C GLU A 89 -9.36 0.47 -25.30
N PRO A 90 -10.09 0.20 -26.40
CA PRO A 90 -10.89 1.23 -27.11
C PRO A 90 -11.98 1.88 -26.24
N THR A 91 -12.40 1.21 -25.18
CA THR A 91 -13.46 1.67 -24.26
C THR A 91 -12.94 2.36 -23.01
N PHE A 92 -11.62 2.50 -22.88
CA PHE A 92 -11.02 3.16 -21.72
C PHE A 92 -10.78 4.66 -21.99
N THR A 93 -11.10 5.49 -21.02
CA THR A 93 -10.79 6.92 -21.05
C THR A 93 -10.24 7.32 -19.68
N LEU A 94 -9.04 7.90 -19.64
CA LEU A 94 -8.43 8.52 -18.48
C LEU A 94 -8.44 10.05 -18.65
N ARG A 95 -8.98 10.76 -17.67
CA ARG A 95 -8.95 12.21 -17.59
C ARG A 95 -8.14 12.60 -16.36
N MET A 96 -6.98 13.20 -16.59
CA MET A 96 -6.14 13.80 -15.56
C MET A 96 -6.67 15.19 -15.21
N ASN A 97 -6.17 15.81 -14.14
CA ASN A 97 -6.61 17.12 -13.64
C ASN A 97 -8.14 17.22 -13.51
N THR A 98 -8.78 16.11 -13.14
CA THR A 98 -10.24 16.02 -13.06
C THR A 98 -10.66 15.53 -11.69
N GLU A 99 -11.01 16.46 -10.81
CA GLU A 99 -11.41 16.16 -9.43
C GLU A 99 -12.92 15.99 -9.32
N VAL A 100 -13.35 14.87 -8.77
CA VAL A 100 -14.76 14.63 -8.43
C VAL A 100 -15.13 15.47 -7.21
N THR A 101 -16.17 16.29 -7.35
CA THR A 101 -16.65 17.21 -6.31
C THR A 101 -17.93 16.73 -5.64
N GLU A 102 -18.81 16.03 -6.36
CA GLU A 102 -20.11 15.62 -5.84
C GLU A 102 -20.65 14.39 -6.60
N LEU A 103 -21.52 13.61 -5.95
CA LEU A 103 -22.27 12.51 -6.58
C LEU A 103 -23.57 13.04 -7.20
N LEU A 104 -23.84 12.67 -8.45
CA LEU A 104 -25.15 12.90 -9.08
C LEU A 104 -26.11 11.82 -8.63
N ARG A 105 -27.34 12.22 -8.23
CA ARG A 105 -28.38 11.32 -7.74
C ARG A 105 -29.71 11.53 -8.45
N GLU A 106 -30.39 10.43 -8.73
CA GLU A 106 -31.78 10.41 -9.22
C GLU A 106 -32.55 9.32 -8.46
N GLY A 107 -33.65 9.67 -7.84
CA GLY A 107 -34.47 8.75 -7.07
C GLY A 107 -33.74 8.01 -5.96
N GLY A 108 -32.72 8.64 -5.35
CA GLY A 108 -31.87 8.02 -4.32
C GLY A 108 -30.70 7.19 -4.85
N ARG A 109 -30.64 6.92 -6.16
CA ARG A 109 -29.56 6.21 -6.82
C ARG A 109 -28.45 7.17 -7.25
N VAL A 110 -27.18 6.75 -7.11
CA VAL A 110 -26.05 7.43 -7.75
C VAL A 110 -26.08 7.11 -9.25
N VAL A 111 -26.08 8.15 -10.08
CA VAL A 111 -26.14 8.05 -11.54
C VAL A 111 -24.93 8.69 -12.21
N GLY A 112 -23.92 9.09 -11.47
CA GLY A 112 -22.72 9.72 -11.96
C GLY A 112 -22.06 10.63 -10.94
N VAL A 113 -21.22 11.54 -11.44
CA VAL A 113 -20.47 12.50 -10.64
C VAL A 113 -20.45 13.88 -11.28
N ARG A 114 -20.35 14.93 -10.46
CA ARG A 114 -19.85 16.24 -10.85
C ARG A 114 -18.35 16.29 -10.66
N TYR A 115 -17.68 17.00 -11.52
CA TYR A 115 -16.23 17.17 -11.45
C TYR A 115 -15.82 18.59 -11.80
N GLN A 116 -14.63 18.98 -11.36
CA GLN A 116 -13.89 20.16 -11.77
C GLN A 116 -12.65 19.69 -12.54
N SER A 117 -12.42 20.31 -13.72
CA SER A 117 -11.23 20.07 -14.54
C SER A 117 -10.63 21.41 -14.98
N ASP A 118 -9.51 21.37 -15.72
CA ASP A 118 -8.90 22.56 -16.32
C ASP A 118 -9.85 23.26 -17.30
N ASP A 119 -10.74 22.52 -17.96
CA ASP A 119 -11.77 23.04 -18.87
C ASP A 119 -13.01 23.57 -18.14
N GLY A 120 -13.02 23.51 -16.81
CA GLY A 120 -14.14 23.95 -15.97
C GLY A 120 -14.95 22.80 -15.38
N PRO A 121 -16.11 23.11 -14.74
CA PRO A 121 -16.99 22.12 -14.14
C PRO A 121 -17.73 21.31 -15.20
N GLY A 122 -18.01 20.04 -14.86
CA GLY A 122 -18.77 19.17 -15.73
C GLY A 122 -19.50 18.06 -14.97
N GLU A 123 -20.31 17.31 -15.69
CA GLU A 123 -21.01 16.13 -15.19
C GLU A 123 -20.67 14.90 -16.04
N LEU A 124 -20.53 13.76 -15.39
CA LEU A 124 -20.35 12.47 -16.06
C LEU A 124 -21.36 11.47 -15.49
N ARG A 125 -22.25 10.98 -16.36
CA ARG A 125 -23.25 9.98 -16.01
C ARG A 125 -22.71 8.57 -16.22
N ALA A 126 -23.08 7.65 -15.32
CA ALA A 126 -22.64 6.27 -15.37
C ALA A 126 -23.68 5.32 -14.78
N ASP A 127 -23.72 4.09 -15.27
CA ASP A 127 -24.51 3.00 -14.68
C ASP A 127 -23.96 2.52 -13.34
N LEU A 128 -22.65 2.71 -13.11
CA LEU A 128 -21.95 2.45 -11.87
C LEU A 128 -20.82 3.46 -11.67
N THR A 129 -20.79 4.10 -10.52
CA THR A 129 -19.64 4.87 -10.03
C THR A 129 -18.79 3.98 -9.13
N VAL A 130 -17.47 3.95 -9.33
CA VAL A 130 -16.54 3.22 -8.46
C VAL A 130 -15.61 4.22 -7.78
N GLY A 131 -15.75 4.40 -6.47
CA GLY A 131 -14.92 5.26 -5.64
C GLY A 131 -13.62 4.56 -5.26
N CYS A 132 -12.48 5.09 -5.75
CA CYS A 132 -11.13 4.65 -5.47
C CYS A 132 -10.27 5.82 -4.97
N ASP A 133 -10.89 6.87 -4.44
CA ASP A 133 -10.35 8.19 -4.14
C ASP A 133 -9.62 8.27 -2.78
N GLY A 134 -9.21 7.12 -2.27
CA GLY A 134 -8.27 7.02 -1.18
C GLY A 134 -8.89 7.14 0.22
N ARG A 135 -7.99 7.25 1.23
CA ARG A 135 -8.35 7.18 2.65
C ARG A 135 -9.23 8.30 3.17
N THR A 136 -9.26 9.44 2.48
CA THR A 136 -10.10 10.61 2.78
C THR A 136 -11.27 10.76 1.81
N SER A 137 -11.64 9.71 1.12
CA SER A 137 -12.63 9.62 0.05
C SER A 137 -13.79 10.60 0.18
N ALA A 138 -13.87 11.55 -0.74
CA ALA A 138 -14.98 12.49 -0.88
C ALA A 138 -16.26 11.76 -1.32
N VAL A 139 -16.11 10.80 -2.25
CA VAL A 139 -17.20 9.96 -2.75
C VAL A 139 -17.87 9.18 -1.62
N ARG A 140 -17.07 8.59 -0.72
CA ARG A 140 -17.57 7.88 0.47
C ARG A 140 -18.32 8.79 1.41
N GLN A 141 -17.77 9.99 1.66
CA GLN A 141 -18.36 10.99 2.57
C GLN A 141 -19.69 11.51 2.01
N ASP A 142 -19.72 11.91 0.75
CA ASP A 142 -20.94 12.37 0.08
C ASP A 142 -22.02 11.27 0.05
N ALA A 143 -21.63 10.00 -0.13
CA ALA A 143 -22.57 8.87 -0.06
C ALA A 143 -23.07 8.55 1.37
N GLY A 144 -22.57 9.21 2.41
CA GLY A 144 -22.95 8.95 3.80
C GLY A 144 -22.55 7.55 4.30
N LEU A 145 -21.57 6.90 3.67
CA LEU A 145 -21.17 5.55 4.02
C LEU A 145 -20.36 5.53 5.33
N GLN A 146 -20.83 4.76 6.30
CA GLN A 146 -20.30 4.74 7.65
C GLN A 146 -18.99 3.95 7.76
N VAL A 147 -17.98 4.58 8.37
CA VAL A 147 -16.66 4.02 8.63
C VAL A 147 -16.58 3.47 10.05
N THR A 148 -15.97 2.30 10.22
CA THR A 148 -15.43 1.86 11.51
C THR A 148 -13.94 2.13 11.48
N GLU A 149 -13.45 2.93 12.42
CA GLU A 149 -12.04 3.31 12.55
C GLU A 149 -11.45 2.68 13.81
N TRP A 150 -10.18 2.29 13.71
CA TRP A 150 -9.42 1.76 14.84
C TRP A 150 -8.23 2.66 15.14
N PRO A 151 -7.90 2.86 16.40
CA PRO A 151 -6.74 3.64 16.78
C PRO A 151 -5.46 2.98 16.24
N VAL A 152 -4.51 3.83 15.85
CA VAL A 152 -3.13 3.48 15.48
C VAL A 152 -2.19 4.30 16.34
N SER A 153 -1.01 3.73 16.65
CA SER A 153 -0.07 4.33 17.59
C SER A 153 0.91 5.30 16.95
N PHE A 154 1.06 5.27 15.64
CA PHE A 154 2.13 5.98 14.93
C PHE A 154 1.67 6.61 13.63
N ASP A 155 2.41 7.63 13.21
CA ASP A 155 2.47 8.16 11.86
C ASP A 155 3.85 7.86 11.26
N VAL A 156 4.06 8.14 9.99
CA VAL A 156 5.34 7.89 9.33
C VAL A 156 5.83 9.16 8.65
N TRP A 157 7.10 9.47 8.87
CA TRP A 157 7.85 10.41 8.09
C TRP A 157 8.64 9.68 7.02
N TRP A 158 8.45 10.08 5.76
CA TRP A 158 9.11 9.52 4.59
C TRP A 158 10.11 10.52 4.02
N PHE A 159 11.33 10.06 3.75
CA PHE A 159 12.37 10.83 3.08
C PHE A 159 13.35 9.90 2.36
N ARG A 160 14.26 10.50 1.57
CA ARG A 160 15.28 9.78 0.82
C ARG A 160 16.66 10.19 1.30
N LEU A 161 17.56 9.21 1.33
CA LEU A 161 19.00 9.45 1.50
C LEU A 161 19.74 8.83 0.30
N PRO A 162 20.89 9.37 -0.12
CA PRO A 162 21.73 8.70 -1.11
C PRO A 162 22.19 7.35 -0.58
N LEU A 163 22.51 6.43 -1.49
CA LEU A 163 23.17 5.18 -1.11
C LEU A 163 24.53 5.51 -0.49
N PRO A 164 24.91 4.88 0.62
CA PRO A 164 26.27 5.00 1.15
C PRO A 164 27.27 4.31 0.22
N ASP A 165 28.51 4.77 0.22
CA ASP A 165 29.63 4.16 -0.50
C ASP A 165 30.13 2.85 0.19
N SER A 166 29.23 2.07 0.74
CA SER A 166 29.53 0.84 1.48
C SER A 166 28.75 -0.34 0.93
N ASP A 167 29.34 -1.55 0.99
CA ASP A 167 28.66 -2.82 0.66
C ASP A 167 27.66 -3.26 1.73
N GLU A 168 27.15 -2.34 2.54
CA GLU A 168 26.26 -2.65 3.64
C GLU A 168 24.90 -3.16 3.16
N ILE A 169 24.51 -4.33 3.64
CA ILE A 169 23.23 -4.94 3.31
C ILE A 169 22.18 -4.40 4.27
N PHE A 170 21.29 -3.54 3.79
CA PHE A 170 20.17 -3.05 4.57
C PHE A 170 19.04 -4.09 4.61
N THR A 171 18.56 -4.37 5.81
CA THR A 171 17.38 -5.22 6.01
C THR A 171 16.13 -4.35 6.21
N LEU A 172 14.97 -4.86 5.77
CA LEU A 172 13.67 -4.22 6.04
C LEU A 172 13.21 -4.36 7.50
N PHE A 173 14.02 -4.96 8.36
CA PHE A 173 13.70 -5.04 9.78
C PHE A 173 13.84 -3.67 10.42
N PRO A 174 12.88 -3.24 11.28
CA PRO A 174 12.98 -1.93 11.93
C PRO A 174 14.22 -1.82 12.83
N ARG A 175 14.96 -0.72 12.69
CA ARG A 175 15.96 -0.30 13.67
C ARG A 175 15.25 0.47 14.77
N ILE A 176 15.47 0.10 16.00
CA ILE A 176 14.75 0.63 17.15
C ILE A 176 15.77 1.14 18.18
N ALA A 177 15.65 2.40 18.56
CA ALA A 177 16.42 3.01 19.64
C ALA A 177 15.63 4.16 20.27
N SER A 178 15.74 4.35 21.59
CA SER A 178 15.23 5.52 22.34
C SER A 178 13.78 5.90 22.02
N GLY A 179 12.90 4.92 21.86
CA GLY A 179 11.48 5.17 21.55
C GLY A 179 11.18 5.59 20.11
N LYS A 180 12.13 5.38 19.21
CA LYS A 180 12.01 5.65 17.79
C LYS A 180 12.21 4.36 16.98
N ALA A 181 11.62 4.28 15.81
CA ALA A 181 11.89 3.19 14.89
C ALA A 181 12.07 3.74 13.46
N LEU A 182 13.01 3.16 12.74
CA LEU A 182 13.35 3.52 11.38
C LEU A 182 13.44 2.25 10.52
N ILE A 183 12.85 2.28 9.34
CA ILE A 183 12.94 1.22 8.36
C ILE A 183 13.70 1.76 7.16
N VAL A 184 14.75 1.05 6.76
CA VAL A 184 15.53 1.35 5.56
C VAL A 184 15.03 0.48 4.41
N ILE A 185 14.69 1.09 3.30
CA ILE A 185 14.23 0.42 2.10
C ILE A 185 15.21 0.74 0.97
N PRO A 186 16.14 -0.17 0.66
CA PRO A 186 17.09 0.04 -0.43
C PRO A 186 16.37 0.11 -1.77
N ARG A 187 16.73 1.13 -2.58
CA ARG A 187 16.33 1.30 -3.96
C ARG A 187 17.54 1.15 -4.86
N THR A 188 17.35 1.29 -6.16
CA THR A 188 18.44 1.17 -7.14
C THR A 188 19.51 2.24 -6.94
N ASP A 189 19.11 3.46 -6.58
CA ASP A 189 19.96 4.66 -6.55
C ASP A 189 19.84 5.50 -5.27
N TYR A 190 19.00 5.10 -4.32
CA TYR A 190 18.80 5.78 -3.03
C TYR A 190 18.28 4.85 -1.94
N LEU A 191 18.34 5.31 -0.70
CA LEU A 191 17.64 4.70 0.43
C LEU A 191 16.33 5.44 0.66
N GLN A 192 15.21 4.73 0.66
CA GLN A 192 13.94 5.25 1.12
C GLN A 192 13.79 4.96 2.61
N ILE A 193 13.57 6.00 3.39
CA ILE A 193 13.51 5.90 4.85
C ILE A 193 12.09 6.12 5.33
N ALA A 194 11.64 5.23 6.21
CA ALA A 194 10.39 5.36 6.97
C ALA A 194 10.72 5.53 8.45
N LEU A 195 10.65 6.74 8.95
CA LEU A 195 10.79 7.04 10.38
C LEU A 195 9.40 7.03 11.02
N LEU A 196 9.19 6.12 11.97
CA LEU A 196 7.95 6.04 12.74
C LEU A 196 7.97 7.11 13.83
N ILE A 197 6.91 7.91 13.87
CA ILE A 197 6.69 8.94 14.88
C ILE A 197 5.39 8.67 15.64
N PRO A 198 5.26 9.10 16.91
CA PRO A 198 4.00 8.96 17.65
C PRO A 198 2.83 9.61 16.90
N LYS A 199 1.67 8.97 16.95
CA LYS A 199 0.45 9.45 16.29
C LYS A 199 0.15 10.90 16.62
N GLY A 200 -0.02 11.75 15.60
CA GLY A 200 -0.33 13.17 15.73
C GLY A 200 0.83 14.05 16.24
N ALA A 201 2.06 13.52 16.28
CA ALA A 201 3.22 14.26 16.76
C ALA A 201 3.91 15.12 15.69
N ASP A 202 3.48 15.10 14.42
CA ASP A 202 4.13 15.76 13.29
C ASP A 202 4.46 17.22 13.57
N THR A 203 3.48 18.06 13.92
CA THR A 203 3.68 19.49 14.19
C THR A 203 4.67 19.74 15.31
N ARG A 204 4.57 18.98 16.40
CA ARG A 204 5.47 19.11 17.56
C ARG A 204 6.91 18.72 17.22
N LEU A 205 7.09 17.66 16.44
CA LEU A 205 8.42 17.20 16.04
C LEU A 205 9.07 18.13 15.01
N ARG A 206 8.30 18.67 14.08
CA ARG A 206 8.80 19.72 13.15
C ARG A 206 9.26 20.97 13.88
N ALA A 207 8.57 21.36 14.95
CA ALA A 207 8.96 22.51 15.78
C ALA A 207 10.33 22.34 16.49
N ARG A 208 10.88 21.11 16.60
CA ARG A 208 12.23 20.87 17.13
C ARG A 208 13.33 21.28 16.15
N GLY A 209 12.98 21.50 14.88
CA GLY A 209 13.90 21.93 13.82
C GLY A 209 14.69 20.81 13.16
N LEU A 210 15.39 21.19 12.09
CA LEU A 210 16.12 20.27 11.19
C LEU A 210 17.27 19.55 11.93
N ALA A 211 18.02 20.25 12.76
CA ALA A 211 19.14 19.64 13.50
C ALA A 211 18.69 18.50 14.42
N ALA A 212 17.53 18.65 15.08
CA ALA A 212 16.96 17.60 15.91
C ALA A 212 16.50 16.39 15.08
N PHE A 213 15.96 16.64 13.86
CA PHE A 213 15.61 15.58 12.93
C PHE A 213 16.87 14.80 12.47
N HIS A 214 17.94 15.49 12.06
CA HIS A 214 19.20 14.85 11.70
C HIS A 214 19.75 13.99 12.84
N ALA A 215 19.75 14.51 14.08
CA ALA A 215 20.19 13.75 15.25
C ALA A 215 19.32 12.49 15.48
N ASP A 216 18.00 12.59 15.34
CA ASP A 216 17.07 11.46 15.47
C ASP A 216 17.34 10.37 14.40
N VAL A 217 17.68 10.78 13.17
CA VAL A 217 18.03 9.85 12.07
C VAL A 217 19.36 9.18 12.34
N LEU A 218 20.42 9.95 12.68
CA LEU A 218 21.76 9.43 12.95
C LEU A 218 21.83 8.50 14.16
N GLU A 219 20.96 8.68 15.14
CA GLU A 219 20.84 7.76 16.29
C GLU A 219 20.41 6.35 15.84
N LEU A 220 19.52 6.27 14.84
CA LEU A 220 18.98 5.01 14.32
C LEU A 220 19.74 4.46 13.12
N LEU A 221 20.42 5.33 12.37
CA LEU A 221 21.15 5.04 11.14
C LEU A 221 22.50 5.78 11.16
N PRO A 222 23.45 5.40 12.04
CA PRO A 222 24.76 6.06 12.13
C PRO A 222 25.54 6.05 10.79
N GLU A 223 25.35 5.00 9.99
CA GLU A 223 25.98 4.83 8.69
C GLU A 223 25.49 5.85 7.64
N ALA A 224 24.40 6.57 7.91
CA ALA A 224 24.01 7.68 7.05
C ALA A 224 25.04 8.80 7.06
N GLY A 225 25.76 9.01 8.20
CA GLY A 225 26.82 10.01 8.27
C GLY A 225 26.36 11.37 7.72
N ASP A 226 27.24 11.98 6.93
CA ASP A 226 26.96 13.28 6.30
C ASP A 226 25.84 13.23 5.24
N SER A 227 25.43 12.04 4.78
CA SER A 227 24.36 11.92 3.80
C SER A 227 23.00 12.43 4.31
N VAL A 228 22.80 12.52 5.63
CA VAL A 228 21.60 13.10 6.23
C VAL A 228 21.44 14.58 5.88
N GLU A 229 22.55 15.29 5.59
CA GLU A 229 22.55 16.72 5.25
C GLU A 229 21.95 17.03 3.88
N VAL A 230 21.68 16.00 3.07
CA VAL A 230 20.93 16.17 1.81
C VAL A 230 19.51 16.68 2.09
N ILE A 231 18.95 16.37 3.25
CA ILE A 231 17.69 16.91 3.73
C ILE A 231 17.95 18.31 4.28
N ARG A 232 17.64 19.33 3.49
CA ARG A 232 17.88 20.73 3.81
C ARG A 232 16.69 21.44 4.45
N SER A 233 15.52 20.85 4.32
CA SER A 233 14.27 21.37 4.90
C SER A 233 13.41 20.21 5.40
N LEU A 234 12.65 20.45 6.48
CA LEU A 234 11.62 19.48 6.88
C LEU A 234 10.47 19.38 5.86
N ASP A 235 10.39 20.27 4.87
CA ASP A 235 9.45 20.14 3.74
C ASP A 235 9.82 18.97 2.82
N ASP A 236 11.09 18.54 2.83
CA ASP A 236 11.56 17.35 2.13
C ASP A 236 11.08 16.05 2.81
N VAL A 237 10.67 16.16 4.08
CA VAL A 237 10.17 15.05 4.88
C VAL A 237 8.64 14.98 4.77
N LYS A 238 8.14 13.93 4.12
CA LYS A 238 6.71 13.77 3.83
C LYS A 238 5.99 13.04 4.96
N HIS A 239 4.95 13.64 5.49
CA HIS A 239 4.14 13.07 6.56
C HIS A 239 3.05 12.15 6.00
N LEU A 240 2.97 10.95 6.52
CA LEU A 240 1.88 10.01 6.30
C LEU A 240 1.01 9.92 7.56
N ASP A 241 -0.18 10.52 7.52
CA ASP A 241 -1.24 10.29 8.51
C ASP A 241 -1.76 8.86 8.38
N VAL A 242 -1.28 7.98 9.26
CA VAL A 242 -1.64 6.55 9.24
C VAL A 242 -3.06 6.39 9.74
N ARG A 243 -3.89 5.74 8.93
CA ARG A 243 -5.28 5.40 9.27
C ARG A 243 -5.54 3.93 9.09
N LEU A 244 -6.33 3.38 9.99
CA LEU A 244 -6.82 2.02 9.91
C LEU A 244 -8.33 2.04 10.07
N ASN A 245 -9.03 1.89 8.96
CA ASN A 245 -10.49 1.95 8.97
C ASN A 245 -11.12 1.02 7.93
N ARG A 246 -12.42 0.83 8.02
CA ARG A 246 -13.19 0.03 7.06
C ARG A 246 -14.64 0.45 7.04
N LEU A 247 -15.21 0.54 5.84
CA LEU A 247 -16.65 0.75 5.65
C LEU A 247 -17.46 -0.43 6.18
N ARG A 248 -18.55 -0.12 6.84
CA ARG A 248 -19.56 -1.14 7.23
C ARG A 248 -20.26 -1.70 6.00
N ARG A 249 -20.56 -0.85 5.04
CA ARG A 249 -21.13 -1.17 3.73
C ARG A 249 -20.29 -0.47 2.67
N TRP A 250 -19.84 -1.21 1.64
CA TRP A 250 -18.94 -0.69 0.61
C TRP A 250 -19.66 -0.07 -0.58
N HIS A 251 -20.96 -0.09 -0.59
CA HIS A 251 -21.79 0.32 -1.72
C HIS A 251 -23.09 0.97 -1.26
N THR A 252 -23.66 1.75 -2.14
CA THR A 252 -25.07 2.10 -2.17
C THR A 252 -25.56 1.94 -3.61
N ASP A 253 -26.84 2.18 -3.88
CA ASP A 253 -27.35 2.00 -5.24
C ASP A 253 -26.59 2.89 -6.24
N GLY A 254 -26.00 2.27 -7.28
CA GLY A 254 -25.19 2.94 -8.29
C GLY A 254 -23.75 3.33 -7.87
N LEU A 255 -23.32 3.02 -6.65
CA LEU A 255 -21.97 3.33 -6.15
C LEU A 255 -21.32 2.10 -5.48
N LEU A 256 -20.05 1.88 -5.75
CA LEU A 256 -19.18 0.94 -5.05
C LEU A 256 -17.88 1.63 -4.64
N CYS A 257 -17.47 1.54 -3.37
CA CYS A 257 -16.13 1.95 -2.92
C CYS A 257 -15.22 0.73 -2.80
N ILE A 258 -13.96 0.86 -3.25
CA ILE A 258 -12.92 -0.18 -3.16
C ILE A 258 -11.58 0.45 -2.75
N GLY A 259 -10.59 -0.39 -2.41
CA GLY A 259 -9.27 0.06 -1.95
C GLY A 259 -9.37 0.94 -0.70
N ASP A 260 -8.50 1.93 -0.58
CA ASP A 260 -8.44 2.82 0.59
C ASP A 260 -9.74 3.62 0.82
N ALA A 261 -10.56 3.82 -0.21
CA ALA A 261 -11.91 4.41 -0.05
C ALA A 261 -12.85 3.50 0.75
N ALA A 262 -12.67 2.18 0.67
CA ALA A 262 -13.43 1.21 1.43
C ALA A 262 -12.75 0.78 2.74
N HIS A 263 -11.40 0.71 2.75
CA HIS A 263 -10.63 0.18 3.89
C HIS A 263 -9.19 0.69 3.88
N ALA A 264 -8.92 1.78 4.56
CA ALA A 264 -7.56 2.26 4.74
C ALA A 264 -6.76 1.28 5.60
N MET A 265 -5.52 1.03 5.19
CA MET A 265 -4.57 0.11 5.82
C MET A 265 -3.40 0.86 6.44
N SER A 266 -2.86 0.30 7.52
CA SER A 266 -1.53 0.69 8.03
C SER A 266 -0.45 0.37 6.97
N PRO A 267 0.64 1.14 6.89
CA PRO A 267 1.75 0.82 5.99
C PRO A 267 2.50 -0.46 6.38
N ALA A 268 2.26 -1.00 7.57
CA ALA A 268 2.87 -2.23 8.04
C ALA A 268 2.66 -3.41 7.05
N GLY A 269 3.77 -3.95 6.56
CA GLY A 269 3.77 -5.04 5.57
C GLY A 269 3.55 -4.60 4.12
N GLY A 270 3.35 -3.30 3.82
CA GLY A 270 3.20 -2.80 2.44
C GLY A 270 1.99 -3.35 1.67
N VAL A 271 0.92 -3.75 2.36
CA VAL A 271 -0.19 -4.53 1.76
C VAL A 271 -1.27 -3.68 1.08
N GLY A 272 -1.30 -2.36 1.29
CA GLY A 272 -2.42 -1.49 0.86
C GLY A 272 -2.70 -1.55 -0.64
N ILE A 273 -1.70 -1.31 -1.48
CA ILE A 273 -1.82 -1.39 -2.95
C ILE A 273 -2.30 -2.78 -3.38
N ASN A 274 -1.70 -3.82 -2.82
CA ASN A 274 -2.01 -5.20 -3.20
C ASN A 274 -3.46 -5.57 -2.87
N MET A 275 -3.99 -5.03 -1.77
CA MET A 275 -5.41 -5.20 -1.40
C MET A 275 -6.32 -4.43 -2.36
N ALA A 276 -5.96 -3.19 -2.72
CA ALA A 276 -6.72 -2.37 -3.66
C ALA A 276 -6.76 -2.98 -5.07
N VAL A 277 -5.64 -3.48 -5.57
CA VAL A 277 -5.57 -4.21 -6.87
C VAL A 277 -6.49 -5.43 -6.84
N GLN A 278 -6.44 -6.24 -5.79
CA GLN A 278 -7.32 -7.40 -5.66
C GLN A 278 -8.80 -7.03 -5.55
N ASP A 279 -9.13 -5.89 -4.95
CA ASP A 279 -10.52 -5.38 -4.94
C ASP A 279 -10.98 -5.00 -6.34
N GLY A 280 -10.12 -4.33 -7.13
CA GLY A 280 -10.39 -4.02 -8.53
C GLY A 280 -10.64 -5.28 -9.36
N VAL A 281 -9.78 -6.29 -9.21
CA VAL A 281 -9.93 -7.60 -9.88
C VAL A 281 -11.24 -8.30 -9.46
N ALA A 282 -11.56 -8.29 -8.17
CA ALA A 282 -12.82 -8.88 -7.67
C ALA A 282 -14.04 -8.14 -8.22
N ALA A 283 -14.01 -6.80 -8.24
CA ALA A 283 -15.07 -5.98 -8.81
C ALA A 283 -15.27 -6.28 -10.30
N ALA A 284 -14.19 -6.28 -11.09
CA ALA A 284 -14.23 -6.61 -12.51
C ALA A 284 -14.81 -8.03 -12.75
N ARG A 285 -14.31 -9.03 -12.03
CA ARG A 285 -14.76 -10.42 -12.15
C ARG A 285 -16.24 -10.61 -11.83
N LEU A 286 -16.74 -9.91 -10.82
CA LEU A 286 -18.11 -10.07 -10.35
C LEU A 286 -19.12 -9.20 -11.09
N LEU A 287 -18.69 -8.03 -11.60
CA LEU A 287 -19.62 -7.02 -12.13
C LEU A 287 -19.54 -6.85 -13.66
N ALA A 288 -18.45 -7.23 -14.35
CA ALA A 288 -18.31 -6.97 -15.79
C ALA A 288 -19.46 -7.53 -16.62
N GLN A 289 -19.85 -8.79 -16.40
CA GLN A 289 -20.98 -9.39 -17.12
C GLN A 289 -22.35 -8.77 -16.73
N ARG A 290 -22.46 -8.26 -15.51
CA ARG A 290 -23.69 -7.61 -15.03
C ARG A 290 -23.86 -6.26 -15.70
N LEU A 291 -22.78 -5.48 -15.76
CA LEU A 291 -22.74 -4.18 -16.44
C LEU A 291 -23.09 -4.30 -17.93
N ARG A 292 -22.69 -5.37 -18.60
CA ARG A 292 -23.10 -5.65 -20.01
C ARG A 292 -24.58 -5.93 -20.19
N ARG A 293 -25.27 -6.35 -19.12
CA ARG A 293 -26.72 -6.65 -19.11
C ARG A 293 -27.56 -5.49 -18.59
N GLY A 294 -26.93 -4.45 -18.10
CA GLY A 294 -27.55 -3.28 -17.51
C GLY A 294 -26.96 -2.90 -16.16
N ARG A 295 -27.69 -2.14 -15.39
CA ARG A 295 -27.26 -1.60 -14.11
C ARG A 295 -27.17 -2.69 -13.03
N PRO A 296 -26.05 -2.82 -12.31
CA PRO A 296 -25.96 -3.77 -11.21
C PRO A 296 -26.94 -3.41 -10.08
N SER A 297 -27.57 -4.43 -9.51
CA SER A 297 -28.40 -4.30 -8.32
C SER A 297 -27.56 -4.13 -7.04
N ASP A 298 -28.17 -3.64 -5.98
CA ASP A 298 -27.58 -3.53 -4.64
C ASP A 298 -26.99 -4.87 -4.15
N ARG A 299 -27.69 -5.98 -4.39
CA ARG A 299 -27.22 -7.33 -4.03
C ARG A 299 -25.95 -7.73 -4.79
N GLU A 300 -25.84 -7.34 -6.04
CA GLU A 300 -24.68 -7.63 -6.89
C GLU A 300 -23.48 -6.78 -6.47
N LEU A 301 -23.66 -5.50 -6.19
CA LEU A 301 -22.62 -4.65 -5.61
C LEU A 301 -22.13 -5.20 -4.28
N GLY A 302 -23.05 -5.65 -3.43
CA GLY A 302 -22.72 -6.29 -2.15
C GLY A 302 -21.88 -7.57 -2.28
N ALA A 303 -21.87 -8.23 -3.44
CA ALA A 303 -21.06 -9.44 -3.65
C ALA A 303 -19.56 -9.13 -3.61
N VAL A 304 -19.14 -7.94 -4.06
CA VAL A 304 -17.72 -7.52 -3.98
C VAL A 304 -17.27 -7.44 -2.53
N ARG A 305 -18.04 -6.75 -1.67
CA ARG A 305 -17.75 -6.72 -0.24
C ARG A 305 -17.72 -8.12 0.37
N ARG A 306 -18.72 -8.96 0.10
CA ARG A 306 -18.77 -10.35 0.65
C ARG A 306 -17.51 -11.14 0.28
N ARG A 307 -16.98 -10.96 -0.92
CA ARG A 307 -15.77 -11.61 -1.39
C ARG A 307 -14.52 -11.06 -0.68
N ARG A 308 -14.44 -9.74 -0.48
CA ARG A 308 -13.22 -9.06 -0.05
C ARG A 308 -13.15 -8.79 1.46
N ILE A 309 -14.27 -8.87 2.18
CA ILE A 309 -14.32 -8.51 3.60
C ILE A 309 -13.46 -9.40 4.50
N VAL A 310 -13.37 -10.70 4.21
CA VAL A 310 -12.59 -11.64 5.01
C VAL A 310 -11.09 -11.37 4.90
N PRO A 311 -10.48 -11.33 3.70
CA PRO A 311 -9.07 -10.97 3.58
C PRO A 311 -8.76 -9.59 4.18
N THR A 312 -9.61 -8.58 3.95
CA THR A 312 -9.46 -7.24 4.52
C THR A 312 -9.47 -7.26 6.05
N ALA A 313 -10.45 -7.94 6.64
CA ALA A 313 -10.60 -7.99 8.10
C ALA A 313 -9.43 -8.73 8.78
N LEU A 314 -8.95 -9.81 8.19
CA LEU A 314 -7.82 -10.57 8.72
C LEU A 314 -6.51 -9.77 8.60
N THR A 315 -6.27 -9.10 7.48
CA THR A 315 -5.10 -8.23 7.31
C THR A 315 -5.12 -7.09 8.34
N GLN A 316 -6.26 -6.41 8.51
CA GLN A 316 -6.39 -5.34 9.50
C GLN A 316 -6.26 -5.85 10.94
N ALA A 317 -6.78 -7.05 11.25
CA ALA A 317 -6.60 -7.67 12.56
C ALA A 317 -5.12 -7.96 12.84
N PHE A 318 -4.38 -8.48 11.85
CA PHE A 318 -2.95 -8.68 11.95
C PHE A 318 -2.22 -7.34 12.19
N GLN A 319 -2.52 -6.29 11.39
CA GLN A 319 -1.91 -4.97 11.54
C GLN A 319 -2.18 -4.36 12.92
N ARG A 320 -3.38 -4.52 13.46
CA ARG A 320 -3.73 -4.06 14.83
C ARG A 320 -2.93 -4.79 15.90
N GLN A 321 -2.72 -6.10 15.76
CA GLN A 321 -1.90 -6.86 16.70
C GLN A 321 -0.43 -6.45 16.59
N PHE A 322 0.05 -6.20 15.38
CA PHE A 322 1.41 -5.75 15.14
C PHE A 322 1.66 -4.34 15.72
N ASP A 323 0.71 -3.43 15.51
CA ASP A 323 0.74 -2.09 16.13
C ASP A 323 0.77 -2.21 17.66
N LYS A 324 -0.15 -2.97 18.24
CA LYS A 324 -0.27 -3.11 19.70
C LYS A 324 0.97 -3.73 20.36
N ARG A 325 1.63 -4.69 19.69
CA ARG A 325 2.71 -5.48 20.29
C ARG A 325 4.11 -5.00 19.93
N LEU A 326 4.26 -4.25 18.86
CA LEU A 326 5.57 -3.77 18.40
C LEU A 326 5.60 -2.24 18.31
N PHE A 327 4.87 -1.64 17.37
CA PHE A 327 5.01 -0.20 17.11
C PHE A 327 4.51 0.68 18.23
N GLY A 328 3.38 0.36 18.86
CA GLY A 328 2.84 1.13 19.97
C GLY A 328 3.80 1.21 21.17
N PRO A 329 4.33 0.09 21.69
CA PRO A 329 5.36 0.11 22.70
C PRO A 329 6.60 0.90 22.29
N VAL A 330 7.12 0.70 21.06
CA VAL A 330 8.29 1.45 20.55
C VAL A 330 8.06 2.96 20.64
N VAL A 331 6.97 3.47 20.04
CA VAL A 331 6.72 4.92 19.99
C VAL A 331 6.38 5.54 21.36
N ARG A 332 6.07 4.71 22.37
CA ARG A 332 5.95 5.15 23.78
C ARG A 332 7.27 5.13 24.52
N GLY A 333 8.36 4.71 23.88
CA GLY A 333 9.68 4.63 24.51
C GLY A 333 9.87 3.39 25.39
N GLU A 334 9.02 2.36 25.22
CA GLU A 334 9.21 1.08 25.92
C GLU A 334 10.41 0.34 25.27
N ASP A 335 11.25 -0.26 26.10
CA ASP A 335 12.42 -0.99 25.63
C ASP A 335 11.99 -2.32 24.97
N ILE A 336 12.13 -2.40 23.65
CA ILE A 336 11.86 -3.60 22.86
C ILE A 336 13.15 -4.06 22.23
N SER A 337 13.71 -5.12 22.79
CA SER A 337 14.97 -5.71 22.35
C SER A 337 14.85 -6.66 21.15
N GLY A 338 13.89 -6.42 20.23
CA GLY A 338 13.70 -7.23 19.02
C GLY A 338 12.74 -8.42 19.21
N PRO A 339 12.79 -9.43 18.30
CA PRO A 339 11.92 -10.59 18.37
C PRO A 339 12.17 -11.45 19.61
N PRO A 340 11.12 -12.11 20.15
CA PRO A 340 11.31 -13.01 21.30
C PRO A 340 12.36 -14.09 21.01
N SER A 341 13.28 -14.31 21.94
CA SER A 341 14.36 -15.30 21.81
C SER A 341 13.86 -16.73 21.51
N ALA A 342 12.65 -17.07 21.98
CA ALA A 342 12.00 -18.32 21.66
C ALA A 342 11.64 -18.44 20.17
N LEU A 343 11.18 -17.32 19.55
CA LEU A 343 10.89 -17.28 18.13
C LEU A 343 12.18 -17.40 17.29
N ILE A 344 13.24 -16.71 17.70
CA ILE A 344 14.55 -16.81 17.05
C ILE A 344 15.01 -18.26 17.05
N ARG A 345 15.07 -18.90 18.22
CA ARG A 345 15.46 -20.33 18.36
C ARG A 345 14.57 -21.28 17.55
N LEU A 346 13.27 -20.98 17.45
CA LEU A 346 12.35 -21.77 16.65
C LEU A 346 12.68 -21.67 15.15
N LEU A 347 12.92 -20.45 14.65
CA LEU A 347 13.27 -20.23 13.24
C LEU A 347 14.66 -20.78 12.89
N GLU A 348 15.63 -20.73 13.81
CA GLU A 348 16.93 -21.38 13.66
C GLU A 348 16.80 -22.90 13.50
N ARG A 349 15.93 -23.55 14.29
CA ARG A 349 15.69 -24.99 14.22
C ARG A 349 14.82 -25.41 13.05
N MET A 350 13.91 -24.53 12.64
CA MET A 350 12.89 -24.80 11.62
C MET A 350 12.81 -23.64 10.62
N PRO A 351 13.85 -23.40 9.79
CA PRO A 351 13.90 -22.24 8.88
C PRO A 351 12.76 -22.17 7.87
N TRP A 352 12.12 -23.31 7.59
CA TRP A 352 10.97 -23.38 6.69
C TRP A 352 9.74 -22.64 7.26
N LEU A 353 9.65 -22.42 8.56
CA LEU A 353 8.55 -21.65 9.17
C LEU A 353 8.53 -20.18 8.74
N ALA A 354 9.66 -19.64 8.27
CA ALA A 354 9.72 -18.27 7.73
C ALA A 354 8.82 -18.04 6.49
N VAL A 355 8.33 -19.13 5.86
CA VAL A 355 7.34 -19.04 4.78
C VAL A 355 5.95 -18.63 5.29
N VAL A 356 5.62 -18.87 6.55
CA VAL A 356 4.29 -18.58 7.10
C VAL A 356 3.99 -17.08 7.11
N PRO A 357 4.82 -16.21 7.72
CA PRO A 357 4.62 -14.76 7.62
C PRO A 357 4.75 -14.27 6.17
N ALA A 358 5.62 -14.85 5.35
CA ALA A 358 5.70 -14.52 3.92
C ALA A 358 4.40 -14.81 3.18
N TYR A 359 3.74 -15.94 3.50
CA TYR A 359 2.43 -16.26 2.91
C TYR A 359 1.35 -15.27 3.34
N VAL A 360 1.29 -14.94 4.63
CA VAL A 360 0.28 -14.00 5.17
C VAL A 360 0.41 -12.63 4.53
N VAL A 361 1.62 -12.12 4.36
CA VAL A 361 1.89 -10.80 3.79
C VAL A 361 1.87 -10.84 2.26
N GLY A 362 2.59 -11.76 1.63
CA GLY A 362 2.82 -11.79 0.18
C GLY A 362 1.69 -12.40 -0.63
N VAL A 363 0.97 -13.38 -0.07
CA VAL A 363 -0.15 -14.06 -0.75
C VAL A 363 -1.49 -13.66 -0.16
N GLY A 364 -1.58 -13.66 1.15
CA GLY A 364 -2.81 -13.34 1.87
C GLY A 364 -3.86 -14.43 1.79
N VAL A 365 -5.02 -14.13 2.37
CA VAL A 365 -6.17 -15.04 2.42
C VAL A 365 -7.08 -14.79 1.21
N LEU A 366 -7.55 -15.86 0.58
CA LEU A 366 -8.45 -15.81 -0.58
C LEU A 366 -7.96 -14.87 -1.70
N PRO A 367 -6.72 -15.06 -2.21
CA PRO A 367 -6.19 -14.18 -3.26
C PRO A 367 -7.04 -14.24 -4.52
N GLU A 368 -7.10 -13.11 -5.24
CA GLU A 368 -7.78 -13.03 -6.53
C GLU A 368 -6.87 -13.55 -7.66
N ARG A 369 -7.53 -13.94 -8.76
CA ARG A 369 -6.94 -14.31 -10.04
C ARG A 369 -7.55 -13.46 -11.13
N ALA A 370 -6.81 -13.17 -12.17
CA ALA A 370 -7.35 -12.49 -13.34
C ALA A 370 -8.55 -13.29 -13.89
N PRO A 371 -9.69 -12.63 -14.19
CA PRO A 371 -10.83 -13.30 -14.77
C PRO A 371 -10.48 -13.87 -16.15
N ALA A 372 -11.08 -15.00 -16.52
CA ALA A 372 -10.75 -15.70 -17.76
C ALA A 372 -10.83 -14.80 -19.02
N PHE A 373 -11.76 -13.85 -19.02
CA PHE A 373 -11.92 -12.92 -20.15
C PHE A 373 -10.81 -11.85 -20.25
N ALA A 374 -10.03 -11.66 -19.20
CA ALA A 374 -8.94 -10.67 -19.15
C ALA A 374 -7.55 -11.32 -19.21
N ARG A 375 -7.46 -12.65 -19.12
CA ARG A 375 -6.17 -13.34 -19.21
C ARG A 375 -5.62 -13.24 -20.61
N ARG A 376 -4.39 -12.84 -20.71
CA ARG A 376 -3.60 -12.85 -21.94
C ARG A 376 -2.54 -13.94 -21.82
N SER A 377 -2.34 -14.72 -22.87
CA SER A 377 -1.19 -15.64 -22.94
C SER A 377 0.06 -14.77 -23.03
N SER A 378 0.96 -14.87 -22.05
CA SER A 378 2.30 -14.32 -22.26
C SER A 378 2.88 -14.92 -23.54
N PRO A 379 3.46 -14.11 -24.43
CA PRO A 379 4.22 -14.66 -25.53
C PRO A 379 5.31 -15.56 -24.92
N ARG A 380 5.40 -16.80 -25.39
CA ARG A 380 6.40 -17.80 -24.96
C ARG A 380 7.78 -17.39 -25.44
#